data_2b58da58c999cd6bdb57ec82597c9d5b
#
_entry.id   2b58da58c999cd6bdb57ec82597c9d5b
#
_cell.length_a   1.000
_cell.length_b   1.000
_cell.length_c   1.000
_cell.angle_alpha   90.00
_cell.angle_beta   90.00
_cell.angle_gamma   90.00
#
_symmetry.space_group_name_H-M   'P 1'
#
loop_
_entity.id
_entity.type
_entity.pdbx_description
1 polymer ?
#
loop_
_entity_poly.entity_id
_entity_poly.type
_entity_poly.pdbx_seq_one_letter_code
_entity_poly.pdbx_strand_id
1 'polypeptide(L)'
;MNRPNRMRVPRAAAAASVCLLVAGFATEASAHVKWFCAFDVAGQPRGLENVLCPNFEGLVGLAVLLLILGCLVDGTAFGDALQRALDRVTSVIGADHEILIRAVCGFFFVTLWVLEGIILTPELKTTAQWVPWLQLAIAAGLIWQVTMPLSGLGIAVLYALAVRDYGIFHLADYPIFLGLAAYLALAGLQRDLFGLRPLDVVRYSAAITLMWASIEKWAYPEWSFPLLIQHPDISLGFSDEFFMRAAGVIEFVLAFSLVWTPLVRRASAIVLAAMFISATFEFGKLDLIGHAPIVVVLLAIIADDIRLEQRTRAFAIAAPLAFCLALAGFLSAYYLAHAALFGTQIL
;
A
#
# COMPACT_ATOMS: atom_id res chain seq x y z
N MET A 1 -6.91 48.65 10.34
CA MET A 1 -6.60 47.77 9.19
C MET A 1 -7.32 46.45 9.40
N ASN A 2 -8.47 46.28 8.72
CA ASN A 2 -9.31 45.08 8.81
C ASN A 2 -8.66 43.93 8.01
N ARG A 3 -8.36 42.80 8.68
CA ARG A 3 -7.98 41.56 7.99
C ARG A 3 -9.24 40.95 7.35
N PRO A 4 -9.23 40.54 6.08
CA PRO A 4 -10.38 39.91 5.47
C PRO A 4 -10.65 38.55 6.14
N ASN A 5 -11.89 38.39 6.58
CA ASN A 5 -12.44 37.15 7.14
C ASN A 5 -12.45 36.07 6.04
N ARG A 6 -11.42 35.20 6.01
CA ARG A 6 -11.43 34.04 5.11
C ARG A 6 -12.53 33.10 5.59
N MET A 7 -13.59 33.00 4.79
CA MET A 7 -14.62 31.97 4.98
C MET A 7 -13.95 30.59 5.07
N ARG A 8 -13.93 30.03 6.28
CA ARG A 8 -13.56 28.62 6.48
C ARG A 8 -14.72 27.80 5.95
N VAL A 9 -14.56 27.22 4.76
CA VAL A 9 -15.44 26.15 4.29
C VAL A 9 -15.45 25.09 5.41
N PRO A 10 -16.62 24.70 5.93
CA PRO A 10 -16.66 23.73 7.03
C PRO A 10 -16.02 22.43 6.54
N ARG A 11 -14.97 21.99 7.26
CA ARG A 11 -14.16 20.79 6.97
C ARG A 11 -15.01 19.53 6.76
N ALA A 12 -16.21 19.49 7.37
CA ALA A 12 -17.21 18.46 7.16
C ALA A 12 -17.78 18.41 5.73
N ALA A 13 -17.86 19.55 5.02
CA ALA A 13 -18.40 19.59 3.66
C ALA A 13 -17.43 19.00 2.63
N ALA A 14 -16.12 19.18 2.80
CA ALA A 14 -15.12 18.57 1.94
C ALA A 14 -15.06 17.05 2.10
N ALA A 15 -15.17 16.55 3.33
CA ALA A 15 -15.23 15.10 3.60
C ALA A 15 -16.52 14.48 3.03
N ALA A 16 -17.67 15.15 3.16
CA ALA A 16 -18.94 14.70 2.60
C ALA A 16 -18.93 14.68 1.07
N SER A 17 -18.25 15.64 0.42
CA SER A 17 -18.15 15.69 -1.06
C SER A 17 -17.30 14.53 -1.61
N VAL A 18 -16.25 14.10 -0.92
CA VAL A 18 -15.45 12.92 -1.31
C VAL A 18 -16.28 11.65 -1.15
N CYS A 19 -17.08 11.53 -0.08
CA CYS A 19 -17.97 10.38 0.12
C CYS A 19 -19.09 10.28 -0.94
N LEU A 20 -19.65 11.43 -1.39
CA LEU A 20 -20.71 11.45 -2.42
C LEU A 20 -20.18 11.13 -3.83
N LEU A 21 -18.95 11.49 -4.15
CA LEU A 21 -18.32 11.15 -5.44
C LEU A 21 -18.08 9.64 -5.58
N VAL A 22 -17.78 8.95 -4.47
CA VAL A 22 -17.54 7.50 -4.46
C VAL A 22 -18.83 6.68 -4.59
N ALA A 23 -20.00 7.20 -4.14
CA ALA A 23 -21.27 6.49 -4.16
C ALA A 23 -21.95 6.43 -5.56
N GLY A 24 -21.49 7.20 -6.54
CA GLY A 24 -22.19 7.45 -7.81
C GLY A 24 -21.93 6.47 -8.96
N PHE A 25 -20.90 5.62 -8.91
CA PHE A 25 -20.52 4.77 -10.05
C PHE A 25 -20.76 3.29 -9.77
N ALA A 26 -21.76 2.74 -10.42
CA ALA A 26 -22.13 1.33 -10.37
C ALA A 26 -22.02 0.69 -11.74
N THR A 27 -20.95 -0.05 -11.98
CA THR A 27 -20.87 -1.15 -12.94
C THR A 27 -19.98 -2.23 -12.34
N GLU A 28 -20.38 -3.49 -12.48
CA GLU A 28 -19.62 -4.63 -11.98
C GLU A 28 -18.35 -4.79 -12.80
N ALA A 29 -17.19 -4.72 -12.15
CA ALA A 29 -15.91 -5.12 -12.70
C ALA A 29 -14.94 -5.51 -11.59
N SER A 30 -14.08 -6.47 -11.89
CA SER A 30 -13.30 -7.27 -10.95
C SER A 30 -11.81 -6.92 -10.98
N ALA A 31 -11.11 -6.81 -9.86
CA ALA A 31 -9.78 -6.31 -9.91
C ALA A 31 -8.64 -6.77 -9.07
N HIS A 32 -8.64 -6.89 -7.81
CA HIS A 32 -7.49 -7.52 -7.18
C HIS A 32 -7.55 -9.02 -7.48
N VAL A 33 -6.43 -9.60 -7.98
CA VAL A 33 -6.43 -10.99 -8.47
C VAL A 33 -7.10 -11.94 -7.48
N LYS A 34 -6.74 -11.86 -6.19
CA LYS A 34 -7.32 -12.67 -5.12
C LYS A 34 -8.77 -12.32 -4.79
N TRP A 35 -9.26 -11.15 -5.20
CA TRP A 35 -10.65 -10.78 -4.97
C TRP A 35 -11.57 -11.35 -6.05
N PHE A 36 -11.04 -11.76 -7.19
CA PHE A 36 -11.81 -12.08 -8.39
C PHE A 36 -11.41 -13.38 -9.08
N CYS A 37 -10.18 -13.84 -8.91
CA CYS A 37 -9.70 -15.08 -9.49
C CYS A 37 -9.52 -16.14 -8.42
N ALA A 38 -9.75 -17.40 -8.80
CA ALA A 38 -9.41 -18.52 -7.93
C ALA A 38 -7.88 -18.59 -7.77
N PHE A 39 -7.42 -18.76 -6.55
CA PHE A 39 -6.00 -18.90 -6.23
C PHE A 39 -5.81 -20.00 -5.18
N ASP A 40 -4.64 -20.61 -5.17
CA ASP A 40 -4.26 -21.62 -4.17
C ASP A 40 -2.94 -21.19 -3.52
N VAL A 41 -3.04 -20.64 -2.31
CA VAL A 41 -1.87 -20.17 -1.54
C VAL A 41 -0.94 -21.32 -1.19
N ALA A 42 -1.45 -22.56 -1.03
CA ALA A 42 -0.65 -23.73 -0.70
C ALA A 42 -0.05 -24.43 -1.95
N GLY A 43 -0.47 -24.00 -3.15
CA GLY A 43 0.04 -24.53 -4.40
C GLY A 43 1.54 -24.32 -4.60
N GLN A 44 2.17 -25.11 -5.44
CA GLN A 44 3.60 -24.99 -5.71
C GLN A 44 3.90 -23.65 -6.41
N PRO A 45 4.73 -22.76 -5.83
CA PRO A 45 5.17 -21.56 -6.51
C PRO A 45 6.08 -21.90 -7.69
N ARG A 46 6.17 -21.02 -8.67
CA ARG A 46 7.11 -21.13 -9.77
C ARG A 46 8.55 -21.21 -9.23
N GLY A 47 9.36 -22.17 -9.72
CA GLY A 47 10.75 -22.34 -9.30
C GLY A 47 11.58 -21.06 -9.49
N LEU A 48 12.52 -20.81 -8.59
CA LEU A 48 13.34 -19.60 -8.62
C LEU A 48 14.15 -19.44 -9.91
N GLU A 49 14.58 -20.54 -10.53
CA GLU A 49 15.29 -20.53 -11.82
C GLU A 49 14.45 -19.94 -12.96
N ASN A 50 13.11 -20.08 -12.89
CA ASN A 50 12.18 -19.53 -13.86
C ASN A 50 11.84 -18.06 -13.57
N VAL A 51 11.95 -17.64 -12.30
CA VAL A 51 11.81 -16.25 -11.90
C VAL A 51 13.05 -15.45 -12.28
N LEU A 52 14.25 -15.95 -11.92
CA LEU A 52 15.54 -15.30 -12.12
C LEU A 52 16.06 -15.47 -13.57
N CYS A 53 15.23 -15.14 -14.56
CA CYS A 53 15.58 -15.24 -15.97
C CYS A 53 16.19 -13.91 -16.49
N PRO A 54 16.83 -13.89 -17.68
CA PRO A 54 17.47 -12.68 -18.22
C PRO A 54 16.56 -11.45 -18.31
N ASN A 55 15.27 -11.63 -18.59
CA ASN A 55 14.30 -10.53 -18.62
C ASN A 55 14.11 -9.93 -17.21
N PHE A 56 14.04 -10.76 -16.18
CA PHE A 56 13.94 -10.31 -14.79
C PHE A 56 15.19 -9.54 -14.38
N GLU A 57 16.38 -10.08 -14.67
CA GLU A 57 17.65 -9.44 -14.37
C GLU A 57 17.78 -8.07 -15.06
N GLY A 58 17.37 -7.98 -16.34
CA GLY A 58 17.35 -6.74 -17.08
C GLY A 58 16.42 -5.69 -16.49
N LEU A 59 15.22 -6.09 -16.04
CA LEU A 59 14.26 -5.21 -15.36
C LEU A 59 14.81 -4.75 -13.99
N VAL A 60 15.42 -5.64 -13.23
CA VAL A 60 16.07 -5.31 -11.96
C VAL A 60 17.23 -4.33 -12.18
N GLY A 61 18.05 -4.56 -13.22
CA GLY A 61 19.12 -3.62 -13.60
C GLY A 61 18.61 -2.23 -13.94
N LEU A 62 17.49 -2.16 -14.69
CA LEU A 62 16.84 -0.89 -15.00
C LEU A 62 16.29 -0.21 -13.72
N ALA A 63 15.65 -0.98 -12.83
CA ALA A 63 15.13 -0.48 -11.57
C ALA A 63 16.24 0.11 -10.69
N VAL A 64 17.39 -0.57 -10.60
CA VAL A 64 18.59 -0.08 -9.90
C VAL A 64 19.08 1.23 -10.51
N LEU A 65 19.17 1.31 -11.84
CA LEU A 65 19.60 2.52 -12.53
C LEU A 65 18.67 3.70 -12.22
N LEU A 66 17.35 3.50 -12.32
CA LEU A 66 16.36 4.54 -12.02
C LEU A 66 16.41 4.98 -10.55
N LEU A 67 16.64 4.04 -9.63
CA LEU A 67 16.81 4.34 -8.20
C LEU A 67 18.05 5.20 -7.95
N ILE A 68 19.19 4.88 -8.59
CA ILE A 68 20.40 5.70 -8.51
C ILE A 68 20.14 7.10 -9.04
N LEU A 69 19.54 7.21 -10.22
CA LEU A 69 19.21 8.51 -10.83
C LEU A 69 18.29 9.34 -9.92
N GLY A 70 17.27 8.73 -9.36
CA GLY A 70 16.37 9.38 -8.41
C GLY A 70 17.10 9.91 -7.17
N CYS A 71 17.98 9.09 -6.58
CA CYS A 71 18.78 9.50 -5.43
C CYS A 71 19.77 10.63 -5.76
N LEU A 72 20.36 10.62 -6.96
CA LEU A 72 21.24 11.69 -7.41
C LEU A 72 20.48 13.00 -7.61
N VAL A 73 19.28 12.94 -8.19
CA VAL A 73 18.39 14.11 -8.37
C VAL A 73 17.97 14.69 -7.01
N ASP A 74 17.62 13.85 -6.04
CA ASP A 74 17.24 14.29 -4.69
C ASP A 74 18.35 15.11 -4.01
N GLY A 75 19.62 14.83 -4.31
CA GLY A 75 20.77 15.58 -3.81
C GLY A 75 21.05 16.91 -4.50
N THR A 76 20.25 17.35 -5.48
CA THR A 76 20.50 18.55 -6.30
C THR A 76 19.57 19.71 -5.94
N ALA A 77 19.95 20.93 -6.38
CA ALA A 77 19.08 22.10 -6.29
C ALA A 77 17.74 21.93 -7.05
N PHE A 78 17.77 21.13 -8.13
CA PHE A 78 16.54 20.76 -8.87
C PHE A 78 15.63 19.88 -8.02
N GLY A 79 16.19 18.86 -7.36
CA GLY A 79 15.44 18.02 -6.41
C GLY A 79 14.82 18.84 -5.28
N ASP A 80 15.56 19.84 -4.74
CA ASP A 80 15.03 20.79 -3.75
C ASP A 80 13.87 21.62 -4.28
N ALA A 81 13.99 22.12 -5.53
CA ALA A 81 12.92 22.89 -6.14
C ALA A 81 11.66 22.04 -6.32
N LEU A 82 11.82 20.78 -6.75
CA LEU A 82 10.72 19.85 -6.93
C LEU A 82 10.03 19.52 -5.60
N GLN A 83 10.82 19.26 -4.55
CA GLN A 83 10.26 19.02 -3.22
C GLN A 83 9.48 20.24 -2.70
N ARG A 84 10.00 21.47 -2.87
CA ARG A 84 9.26 22.69 -2.49
C ARG A 84 7.98 22.87 -3.31
N ALA A 85 7.98 22.49 -4.58
CA ALA A 85 6.76 22.50 -5.39
C ALA A 85 5.72 21.51 -4.87
N LEU A 86 6.14 20.29 -4.54
CA LEU A 86 5.29 19.28 -3.91
C LEU A 86 4.72 19.76 -2.58
N ASP A 87 5.53 20.39 -1.70
CA ASP A 87 5.05 20.94 -0.43
C ASP A 87 3.93 21.96 -0.60
N ARG A 88 4.04 22.83 -1.63
CA ARG A 88 3.00 23.82 -1.92
C ARG A 88 1.69 23.17 -2.37
N VAL A 89 1.79 22.18 -3.26
CA VAL A 89 0.62 21.48 -3.80
C VAL A 89 -0.06 20.61 -2.73
N THR A 90 0.73 19.97 -1.87
CA THR A 90 0.22 19.02 -0.86
C THR A 90 0.00 19.65 0.51
N SER A 91 0.20 20.97 0.67
CA SER A 91 0.13 21.66 1.97
C SER A 91 -1.17 21.43 2.74
N VAL A 92 -2.30 21.29 2.04
CA VAL A 92 -3.60 21.01 2.67
C VAL A 92 -3.65 19.59 3.22
N ILE A 93 -3.15 18.62 2.44
CA ILE A 93 -3.10 17.20 2.84
C ILE A 93 -2.11 17.05 4.00
N GLY A 94 -0.93 17.67 3.92
CA GLY A 94 0.09 17.61 4.96
C GLY A 94 -0.39 18.11 6.32
N ALA A 95 -1.20 19.18 6.32
CA ALA A 95 -1.76 19.74 7.55
C ALA A 95 -2.85 18.84 8.19
N ASP A 96 -3.60 18.10 7.38
CA ASP A 96 -4.78 17.34 7.83
C ASP A 96 -4.69 15.81 7.52
N HIS A 97 -3.49 15.29 7.27
CA HIS A 97 -3.32 13.86 6.87
C HIS A 97 -3.87 12.87 7.89
N GLU A 98 -3.82 13.18 9.20
CA GLU A 98 -4.43 12.34 10.24
C GLU A 98 -5.95 12.28 10.06
N ILE A 99 -6.59 13.42 9.83
CA ILE A 99 -8.05 13.48 9.62
C ILE A 99 -8.41 12.71 8.35
N LEU A 100 -7.61 12.82 7.29
CA LEU A 100 -7.84 12.11 6.04
C LEU A 100 -7.72 10.58 6.22
N ILE A 101 -6.68 10.10 6.90
CA ILE A 101 -6.51 8.68 7.21
C ILE A 101 -7.69 8.17 8.05
N ARG A 102 -8.10 8.89 9.08
CA ARG A 102 -9.26 8.53 9.92
C ARG A 102 -10.56 8.45 9.13
N ALA A 103 -10.81 9.45 8.28
CA ALA A 103 -12.02 9.51 7.47
C ALA A 103 -12.09 8.34 6.47
N VAL A 104 -11.00 8.08 5.75
CA VAL A 104 -10.96 6.99 4.75
C VAL A 104 -11.02 5.63 5.42
N CYS A 105 -10.28 5.41 6.52
CA CYS A 105 -10.37 4.16 7.27
C CYS A 105 -11.76 3.97 7.90
N GLY A 106 -12.37 5.03 8.42
CA GLY A 106 -13.73 4.99 8.94
C GLY A 106 -14.74 4.59 7.88
N PHE A 107 -14.68 5.22 6.70
CA PHE A 107 -15.50 4.85 5.54
C PHE A 107 -15.27 3.41 5.10
N PHE A 108 -14.02 2.98 5.03
CA PHE A 108 -13.65 1.60 4.70
C PHE A 108 -14.33 0.59 5.63
N PHE A 109 -14.23 0.79 6.95
CA PHE A 109 -14.83 -0.14 7.91
C PHE A 109 -16.37 -0.10 7.93
N VAL A 110 -16.98 1.08 7.69
CA VAL A 110 -18.44 1.16 7.45
C VAL A 110 -18.83 0.37 6.22
N THR A 111 -18.07 0.44 5.14
CA THR A 111 -18.35 -0.31 3.91
C THR A 111 -18.22 -1.82 4.15
N LEU A 112 -17.18 -2.27 4.87
CA LEU A 112 -17.04 -3.69 5.22
C LEU A 112 -18.20 -4.17 6.10
N TRP A 113 -18.67 -3.35 7.03
CA TRP A 113 -19.85 -3.65 7.85
C TRP A 113 -21.09 -3.86 6.99
N VAL A 114 -21.33 -3.00 5.99
CA VAL A 114 -22.47 -3.14 5.06
C VAL A 114 -22.36 -4.40 4.20
N LEU A 115 -21.13 -4.81 3.86
CA LEU A 115 -20.88 -5.98 3.01
C LEU A 115 -20.97 -7.33 3.75
N GLU A 116 -21.17 -7.36 5.03
CA GLU A 116 -21.29 -8.51 5.94
C GLU A 116 -20.34 -9.71 5.66
N GLY A 117 -19.87 -10.38 6.69
CA GLY A 117 -19.02 -11.57 6.54
C GLY A 117 -17.59 -11.35 6.06
N ILE A 118 -17.16 -10.09 5.85
CA ILE A 118 -15.80 -9.71 5.49
C ILE A 118 -15.05 -9.34 6.76
N ILE A 119 -13.80 -9.86 6.92
CA ILE A 119 -13.00 -9.59 8.12
C ILE A 119 -12.28 -8.25 7.99
N LEU A 120 -11.36 -8.14 7.04
CA LEU A 120 -10.41 -7.03 6.93
C LEU A 120 -10.32 -6.48 5.49
N THR A 121 -10.51 -7.31 4.49
CA THR A 121 -10.48 -6.96 3.07
C THR A 121 -11.63 -7.66 2.34
N PRO A 122 -11.99 -7.24 1.12
CA PRO A 122 -13.05 -7.88 0.34
C PRO A 122 -12.88 -9.39 0.13
N GLU A 123 -11.65 -9.89 0.20
CA GLU A 123 -11.31 -11.30 0.03
C GLU A 123 -11.58 -12.13 1.28
N LEU A 124 -11.24 -11.60 2.46
CA LEU A 124 -11.24 -12.35 3.71
C LEU A 124 -12.67 -12.46 4.29
N LYS A 125 -13.39 -13.47 3.86
CA LYS A 125 -14.78 -13.74 4.31
C LYS A 125 -14.80 -14.38 5.70
N THR A 126 -15.88 -14.16 6.44
CA THR A 126 -16.11 -14.80 7.75
C THR A 126 -17.59 -15.03 7.98
N THR A 127 -17.91 -16.05 8.77
CA THR A 127 -19.25 -16.31 9.30
C THR A 127 -19.45 -15.77 10.72
N ALA A 128 -18.42 -15.15 11.30
CA ALA A 128 -18.45 -14.63 12.66
C ALA A 128 -19.32 -13.36 12.76
N GLN A 129 -20.52 -13.51 13.33
CA GLN A 129 -21.55 -12.45 13.40
C GLN A 129 -21.13 -11.20 14.19
N TRP A 130 -20.09 -11.29 15.03
CA TRP A 130 -19.58 -10.14 15.78
C TRP A 130 -18.66 -9.24 14.96
N VAL A 131 -18.09 -9.73 13.84
CA VAL A 131 -17.12 -9.00 13.01
C VAL A 131 -17.70 -7.71 12.44
N PRO A 132 -18.89 -7.69 11.83
CA PRO A 132 -19.50 -6.46 11.33
C PRO A 132 -19.68 -5.40 12.43
N TRP A 133 -20.03 -5.82 13.65
CA TRP A 133 -20.19 -4.91 14.78
C TRP A 133 -18.86 -4.33 15.25
N LEU A 134 -17.79 -5.12 15.23
CA LEU A 134 -16.45 -4.61 15.52
C LEU A 134 -15.97 -3.61 14.45
N GLN A 135 -16.27 -3.88 13.17
CA GLN A 135 -15.97 -2.95 12.07
C GLN A 135 -16.68 -1.59 12.28
N LEU A 136 -17.96 -1.63 12.65
CA LEU A 136 -18.71 -0.41 12.96
C LEU A 136 -18.15 0.31 14.21
N ALA A 137 -17.74 -0.44 15.23
CA ALA A 137 -17.13 0.12 16.44
C ALA A 137 -15.76 0.77 16.12
N ILE A 138 -14.94 0.16 15.24
CA ILE A 138 -13.69 0.74 14.74
C ILE A 138 -13.99 2.06 14.03
N ALA A 139 -14.95 2.08 13.10
CA ALA A 139 -15.32 3.30 12.37
C ALA A 139 -15.81 4.41 13.32
N ALA A 140 -16.67 4.09 14.28
CA ALA A 140 -17.14 5.04 15.29
C ALA A 140 -15.99 5.57 16.17
N GLY A 141 -15.06 4.71 16.56
CA GLY A 141 -13.89 5.07 17.36
C GLY A 141 -12.91 6.00 16.64
N LEU A 142 -12.95 6.08 15.30
CA LEU A 142 -12.13 7.01 14.51
C LEU A 142 -12.66 8.46 14.50
N ILE A 143 -13.87 8.71 15.02
CA ILE A 143 -14.44 10.07 15.08
C ILE A 143 -13.63 10.96 16.03
N TRP A 144 -13.20 10.43 17.17
CA TRP A 144 -12.45 11.18 18.18
C TRP A 144 -11.01 10.67 18.31
N GLN A 145 -10.07 11.58 18.50
CA GLN A 145 -8.65 11.24 18.65
C GLN A 145 -8.40 10.32 19.86
N VAL A 146 -9.10 10.55 20.97
CA VAL A 146 -8.93 9.77 22.21
C VAL A 146 -9.32 8.29 22.05
N THR A 147 -10.19 7.97 21.11
CA THR A 147 -10.66 6.60 20.83
C THR A 147 -9.87 5.89 19.71
N MET A 148 -8.99 6.60 18.99
CA MET A 148 -8.16 6.01 17.95
C MET A 148 -7.36 4.77 18.42
N PRO A 149 -6.76 4.75 19.63
CA PRO A 149 -6.05 3.55 20.10
C PRO A 149 -6.94 2.32 20.20
N LEU A 150 -8.21 2.49 20.58
CA LEU A 150 -9.19 1.39 20.62
C LEU A 150 -9.55 0.92 19.21
N SER A 151 -9.67 1.82 18.24
CA SER A 151 -9.86 1.46 16.84
C SER A 151 -8.65 0.70 16.29
N GLY A 152 -7.43 1.14 16.63
CA GLY A 152 -6.21 0.40 16.29
C GLY A 152 -6.19 -1.01 16.88
N LEU A 153 -6.57 -1.16 18.16
CA LEU A 153 -6.71 -2.48 18.78
C LEU A 153 -7.76 -3.34 18.06
N GLY A 154 -8.89 -2.76 17.67
CA GLY A 154 -9.92 -3.45 16.89
C GLY A 154 -9.39 -3.99 15.56
N ILE A 155 -8.59 -3.21 14.83
CA ILE A 155 -7.93 -3.65 13.59
C ILE A 155 -6.97 -4.80 13.88
N ALA A 156 -6.17 -4.72 14.93
CA ALA A 156 -5.26 -5.81 15.32
C ALA A 156 -6.01 -7.11 15.68
N VAL A 157 -7.17 -7.01 16.31
CA VAL A 157 -8.06 -8.16 16.60
C VAL A 157 -8.59 -8.77 15.31
N LEU A 158 -9.05 -7.96 14.34
CA LEU A 158 -9.47 -8.45 13.02
C LEU A 158 -8.32 -9.13 12.27
N TYR A 159 -7.11 -8.57 12.35
CA TYR A 159 -5.92 -9.17 11.75
C TYR A 159 -5.59 -10.53 12.39
N ALA A 160 -5.63 -10.63 13.72
CA ALA A 160 -5.42 -11.89 14.42
C ALA A 160 -6.48 -12.96 14.07
N LEU A 161 -7.75 -12.55 13.93
CA LEU A 161 -8.81 -13.42 13.44
C LEU A 161 -8.52 -13.92 12.02
N ALA A 162 -8.10 -13.02 11.13
CA ALA A 162 -7.75 -13.36 9.76
C ALA A 162 -6.56 -14.32 9.69
N VAL A 163 -5.52 -14.12 10.52
CA VAL A 163 -4.39 -15.08 10.64
C VAL A 163 -4.87 -16.46 11.07
N ARG A 164 -5.80 -16.52 12.03
CA ARG A 164 -6.38 -17.80 12.50
C ARG A 164 -7.13 -18.52 11.38
N ASP A 165 -7.92 -17.79 10.59
CA ASP A 165 -8.85 -18.36 9.60
C ASP A 165 -8.17 -18.65 8.24
N TYR A 166 -7.17 -17.85 7.84
CA TYR A 166 -6.51 -17.92 6.55
C TYR A 166 -5.01 -18.27 6.61
N GLY A 167 -4.41 -18.29 7.80
CA GLY A 167 -3.00 -18.57 8.01
C GLY A 167 -2.09 -17.35 7.87
N ILE A 168 -0.94 -17.45 8.51
CA ILE A 168 0.04 -16.36 8.60
C ILE A 168 0.66 -16.00 7.25
N PHE A 169 0.86 -17.00 6.37
CA PHE A 169 1.46 -16.78 5.05
C PHE A 169 0.56 -15.89 4.18
N HIS A 170 -0.74 -16.19 4.13
CA HIS A 170 -1.73 -15.38 3.41
C HIS A 170 -1.79 -13.96 3.97
N LEU A 171 -1.74 -13.81 5.30
CA LEU A 171 -1.80 -12.51 5.95
C LEU A 171 -0.51 -11.69 5.82
N ALA A 172 0.59 -12.29 5.34
CA ALA A 172 1.81 -11.58 5.01
C ALA A 172 1.64 -10.56 3.84
N ASP A 173 0.55 -10.65 3.08
CA ASP A 173 0.15 -9.63 2.09
C ASP A 173 -0.44 -8.36 2.71
N TYR A 174 -0.80 -8.39 3.99
CA TYR A 174 -1.59 -7.33 4.63
C TYR A 174 -0.95 -6.68 5.86
N PRO A 175 0.40 -6.60 6.02
CA PRO A 175 1.04 -5.91 7.15
C PRO A 175 0.62 -4.45 7.29
N ILE A 176 0.13 -3.81 6.22
CA ILE A 176 -0.38 -2.43 6.26
C ILE A 176 -1.47 -2.25 7.32
N PHE A 177 -2.31 -3.25 7.59
CA PHE A 177 -3.34 -3.14 8.63
C PHE A 177 -2.74 -3.13 10.02
N LEU A 178 -1.64 -3.86 10.27
CA LEU A 178 -0.87 -3.75 11.51
C LEU A 178 -0.22 -2.37 11.62
N GLY A 179 0.30 -1.83 10.51
CA GLY A 179 0.83 -0.47 10.44
C GLY A 179 -0.23 0.59 10.73
N LEU A 180 -1.43 0.45 10.17
CA LEU A 180 -2.56 1.34 10.45
C LEU A 180 -3.02 1.23 11.91
N ALA A 181 -3.09 0.02 12.46
CA ALA A 181 -3.39 -0.20 13.88
C ALA A 181 -2.39 0.53 14.79
N ALA A 182 -1.09 0.37 14.51
CA ALA A 182 -0.03 1.04 15.23
C ALA A 182 -0.06 2.57 15.03
N TYR A 183 -0.27 3.04 13.79
CA TYR A 183 -0.44 4.47 13.48
C TYR A 183 -1.55 5.10 14.32
N LEU A 184 -2.74 4.49 14.33
CA LEU A 184 -3.89 4.98 15.07
C LEU A 184 -3.63 5.01 16.58
N ALA A 185 -2.99 3.97 17.10
CA ALA A 185 -2.63 3.91 18.52
C ALA A 185 -1.62 5.01 18.89
N LEU A 186 -0.55 5.16 18.11
CA LEU A 186 0.51 6.13 18.38
C LEU A 186 0.03 7.57 18.22
N ALA A 187 -0.70 7.87 17.13
CA ALA A 187 -1.24 9.19 16.87
C ALA A 187 -2.30 9.59 17.92
N GLY A 188 -3.18 8.65 18.31
CA GLY A 188 -4.15 8.88 19.36
C GLY A 188 -3.52 9.13 20.74
N LEU A 189 -2.40 8.45 21.04
CA LEU A 189 -1.63 8.63 22.27
C LEU A 189 -0.62 9.78 22.18
N GLN A 190 -0.45 10.40 21.00
CA GLN A 190 0.56 11.44 20.71
C GLN A 190 1.98 10.98 21.10
N ARG A 191 2.35 9.77 20.67
CA ARG A 191 3.64 9.13 20.97
C ARG A 191 4.33 8.63 19.73
N ASP A 192 5.64 8.60 19.77
CA ASP A 192 6.50 7.94 18.80
C ASP A 192 6.86 6.52 19.25
N LEU A 193 7.16 5.64 18.32
CA LEU A 193 7.63 4.28 18.56
C LEU A 193 9.14 4.23 18.33
N PHE A 194 9.93 4.17 19.40
CA PHE A 194 11.40 4.16 19.32
C PHE A 194 11.98 5.30 18.45
N GLY A 195 11.37 6.49 18.51
CA GLY A 195 11.76 7.64 17.70
C GLY A 195 11.21 7.67 16.28
N LEU A 196 10.41 6.68 15.89
CA LEU A 196 9.67 6.68 14.62
C LEU A 196 8.33 7.37 14.84
N ARG A 197 8.02 8.33 13.97
CA ARG A 197 6.69 8.98 13.96
C ARG A 197 5.61 7.97 13.57
N PRO A 198 4.34 8.18 13.96
CA PRO A 198 3.23 7.32 13.54
C PRO A 198 3.20 7.10 12.03
N LEU A 199 3.39 8.16 11.22
CA LEU A 199 3.42 8.06 9.75
C LEU A 199 4.57 7.18 9.23
N ASP A 200 5.73 7.19 9.89
CA ASP A 200 6.85 6.34 9.50
C ASP A 200 6.52 4.86 9.73
N VAL A 201 5.83 4.52 10.83
CA VAL A 201 5.43 3.14 11.13
C VAL A 201 4.50 2.57 10.05
N VAL A 202 3.45 3.31 9.67
CA VAL A 202 2.53 2.84 8.62
C VAL A 202 3.19 2.84 7.24
N ARG A 203 4.12 3.75 6.97
CA ARG A 203 4.91 3.80 5.74
C ARG A 203 5.78 2.55 5.57
N TYR A 204 6.48 2.13 6.62
CA TYR A 204 7.25 0.88 6.59
C TYR A 204 6.35 -0.33 6.37
N SER A 205 5.20 -0.38 7.03
CA SER A 205 4.24 -1.48 6.83
C SER A 205 3.68 -1.52 5.41
N ALA A 206 3.37 -0.36 4.81
CA ALA A 206 2.93 -0.27 3.43
C ALA A 206 4.02 -0.76 2.46
N ALA A 207 5.29 -0.37 2.69
CA ALA A 207 6.41 -0.85 1.90
C ALA A 207 6.57 -2.38 1.99
N ILE A 208 6.48 -2.95 3.18
CA ILE A 208 6.56 -4.42 3.40
C ILE A 208 5.40 -5.12 2.67
N THR A 209 4.17 -4.64 2.83
CA THR A 209 2.99 -5.16 2.14
C THR A 209 3.21 -5.23 0.63
N LEU A 210 3.62 -4.13 0.02
CA LEU A 210 3.78 -4.06 -1.43
C LEU A 210 4.98 -4.86 -1.93
N MET A 211 6.11 -4.89 -1.20
CA MET A 211 7.24 -5.73 -1.56
C MET A 211 6.89 -7.22 -1.51
N TRP A 212 6.09 -7.64 -0.52
CA TRP A 212 5.63 -9.02 -0.43
C TRP A 212 4.68 -9.36 -1.58
N ALA A 213 3.65 -8.55 -1.81
CA ALA A 213 2.67 -8.75 -2.88
C ALA A 213 3.31 -8.73 -4.28
N SER A 214 4.43 -8.02 -4.46
CA SER A 214 5.17 -8.01 -5.72
C SER A 214 5.75 -9.39 -6.07
N ILE A 215 6.15 -10.18 -5.06
CA ILE A 215 6.73 -11.51 -5.28
C ILE A 215 5.69 -12.47 -5.83
N GLU A 216 4.43 -12.35 -5.45
CA GLU A 216 3.36 -13.19 -5.97
C GLU A 216 3.19 -13.07 -7.49
N LYS A 217 3.50 -11.89 -8.05
CA LYS A 217 3.48 -11.66 -9.50
C LYS A 217 4.56 -12.47 -10.24
N TRP A 218 5.57 -12.94 -9.52
CA TRP A 218 6.63 -13.80 -10.05
C TRP A 218 6.43 -15.27 -9.68
N ALA A 219 5.99 -15.52 -8.44
CA ALA A 219 5.76 -16.85 -7.92
C ALA A 219 4.50 -17.50 -8.50
N TYR A 220 3.46 -16.71 -8.78
CA TYR A 220 2.16 -17.17 -9.28
C TYR A 220 1.58 -16.25 -10.35
N PRO A 221 2.29 -15.95 -11.43
CA PRO A 221 1.79 -15.04 -12.47
C PRO A 221 0.48 -15.55 -13.09
N GLU A 222 0.26 -16.87 -13.07
CA GLU A 222 -0.93 -17.53 -13.59
C GLU A 222 -2.22 -17.08 -12.90
N TRP A 223 -2.16 -16.64 -11.64
CA TRP A 223 -3.35 -16.11 -10.96
C TRP A 223 -3.91 -14.87 -11.64
N SER A 224 -3.03 -14.08 -12.30
CA SER A 224 -3.42 -12.83 -12.98
C SER A 224 -3.83 -13.03 -14.44
N PHE A 225 -3.48 -14.13 -15.07
CA PHE A 225 -3.74 -14.34 -16.50
C PHE A 225 -5.23 -14.27 -16.87
N PRO A 226 -6.17 -14.85 -16.10
CA PRO A 226 -7.59 -14.71 -16.42
C PRO A 226 -8.04 -13.24 -16.46
N LEU A 227 -7.47 -12.40 -15.61
CA LEU A 227 -7.76 -10.97 -15.56
C LEU A 227 -7.20 -10.24 -16.78
N LEU A 228 -5.95 -10.55 -17.18
CA LEU A 228 -5.31 -9.96 -18.36
C LEU A 228 -6.03 -10.37 -19.66
N ILE A 229 -6.57 -11.59 -19.73
CA ILE A 229 -7.39 -12.04 -20.85
C ILE A 229 -8.70 -11.24 -20.95
N GLN A 230 -9.32 -10.91 -19.80
CA GLN A 230 -10.55 -10.12 -19.76
C GLN A 230 -10.29 -8.64 -20.07
N HIS A 231 -9.12 -8.13 -19.72
CA HIS A 231 -8.71 -6.72 -19.85
C HIS A 231 -7.37 -6.61 -20.61
N PRO A 232 -7.33 -6.94 -21.91
CA PRO A 232 -6.07 -7.02 -22.67
C PRO A 232 -5.32 -5.69 -22.79
N ASP A 233 -6.04 -4.57 -22.66
CA ASP A 233 -5.44 -3.24 -22.74
C ASP A 233 -4.47 -2.96 -21.56
N ILE A 234 -4.63 -3.66 -20.42
CA ILE A 234 -3.75 -3.53 -19.27
C ILE A 234 -2.32 -3.97 -19.61
N SER A 235 -2.17 -5.04 -20.40
CA SER A 235 -0.86 -5.57 -20.77
C SER A 235 -0.08 -4.67 -21.74
N LEU A 236 -0.70 -3.60 -22.27
CA LEU A 236 -0.09 -2.64 -23.23
C LEU A 236 0.50 -3.34 -24.46
N GLY A 237 -0.03 -4.51 -24.83
CA GLY A 237 0.46 -5.31 -25.96
C GLY A 237 1.68 -6.19 -25.65
N PHE A 238 2.18 -6.20 -24.41
CA PHE A 238 3.17 -7.17 -23.97
C PHE A 238 2.54 -8.55 -23.72
N SER A 239 3.37 -9.61 -23.75
CA SER A 239 2.90 -10.90 -23.29
C SER A 239 2.61 -10.87 -21.78
N ASP A 240 1.60 -11.64 -21.34
CA ASP A 240 1.17 -11.70 -19.94
C ASP A 240 2.34 -12.04 -19.00
N GLU A 241 3.19 -12.97 -19.41
CA GLU A 241 4.41 -13.33 -18.68
C GLU A 241 5.37 -12.16 -18.48
N PHE A 242 5.66 -11.40 -19.53
CA PHE A 242 6.55 -10.24 -19.42
C PHE A 242 5.89 -9.14 -18.61
N PHE A 243 4.59 -8.89 -18.84
CA PHE A 243 3.83 -7.88 -18.13
C PHE A 243 3.84 -8.15 -16.61
N MET A 244 3.52 -9.38 -16.17
CA MET A 244 3.52 -9.73 -14.74
C MET A 244 4.91 -9.60 -14.12
N ARG A 245 5.94 -10.00 -14.86
CA ARG A 245 7.33 -9.84 -14.41
C ARG A 245 7.71 -8.38 -14.24
N ALA A 246 7.40 -7.55 -15.23
CA ALA A 246 7.67 -6.12 -15.19
C ALA A 246 6.86 -5.41 -14.08
N ALA A 247 5.57 -5.70 -13.98
CA ALA A 247 4.69 -5.15 -12.94
C ALA A 247 5.22 -5.45 -11.53
N GLY A 248 5.63 -6.69 -11.28
CA GLY A 248 6.24 -7.07 -9.99
C GLY A 248 7.54 -6.29 -9.70
N VAL A 249 8.45 -6.13 -10.68
CA VAL A 249 9.70 -5.37 -10.48
C VAL A 249 9.41 -3.88 -10.24
N ILE A 250 8.49 -3.30 -11.00
CA ILE A 250 8.08 -1.90 -10.83
C ILE A 250 7.48 -1.70 -9.43
N GLU A 251 6.55 -2.55 -9.02
CA GLU A 251 5.92 -2.43 -7.70
C GLU A 251 6.93 -2.63 -6.57
N PHE A 252 7.83 -3.61 -6.68
CA PHE A 252 8.85 -3.87 -5.68
C PHE A 252 9.80 -2.68 -5.51
N VAL A 253 10.32 -2.10 -6.60
CA VAL A 253 11.24 -0.95 -6.50
C VAL A 253 10.53 0.30 -5.98
N LEU A 254 9.28 0.54 -6.37
CA LEU A 254 8.49 1.65 -5.84
C LEU A 254 8.19 1.46 -4.34
N ALA A 255 7.84 0.24 -3.92
CA ALA A 255 7.62 -0.10 -2.52
C ALA A 255 8.88 0.07 -1.67
N PHE A 256 10.03 -0.44 -2.13
CA PHE A 256 11.34 -0.20 -1.50
C PHE A 256 11.63 1.30 -1.38
N SER A 257 11.34 2.05 -2.43
CA SER A 257 11.60 3.48 -2.49
C SER A 257 10.78 4.30 -1.48
N LEU A 258 9.64 3.79 -1.00
CA LEU A 258 8.87 4.43 0.09
C LEU A 258 9.68 4.59 1.38
N VAL A 259 10.68 3.76 1.61
CA VAL A 259 11.52 3.81 2.82
C VAL A 259 12.85 4.51 2.58
N TRP A 260 13.09 5.04 1.38
CA TRP A 260 14.35 5.64 0.99
C TRP A 260 14.34 7.18 1.13
N THR A 261 15.07 7.90 0.26
CA THR A 261 15.25 9.36 0.37
C THR A 261 13.96 10.16 0.08
N PRO A 262 13.81 11.38 0.60
CA PRO A 262 12.54 12.13 0.59
C PRO A 262 11.90 12.30 -0.79
N LEU A 263 12.67 12.71 -1.81
CA LEU A 263 12.13 12.91 -3.17
C LEU A 263 11.76 11.58 -3.82
N VAL A 264 12.65 10.57 -3.72
CA VAL A 264 12.42 9.22 -4.24
C VAL A 264 11.18 8.60 -3.61
N ARG A 265 11.04 8.72 -2.29
CA ARG A 265 9.87 8.27 -1.52
C ARG A 265 8.58 8.89 -2.01
N ARG A 266 8.55 10.22 -2.15
CA ARG A 266 7.35 10.96 -2.60
C ARG A 266 7.00 10.65 -4.06
N ALA A 267 8.02 10.57 -4.93
CA ALA A 267 7.82 10.20 -6.33
C ALA A 267 7.23 8.78 -6.45
N SER A 268 7.78 7.82 -5.70
CA SER A 268 7.25 6.45 -5.68
C SER A 268 5.84 6.37 -5.13
N ALA A 269 5.53 7.13 -4.08
CA ALA A 269 4.16 7.19 -3.54
C ALA A 269 3.18 7.78 -4.56
N ILE A 270 3.59 8.79 -5.37
CA ILE A 270 2.76 9.35 -6.45
C ILE A 270 2.48 8.28 -7.50
N VAL A 271 3.50 7.56 -7.96
CA VAL A 271 3.34 6.52 -8.99
C VAL A 271 2.46 5.39 -8.47
N LEU A 272 2.72 4.88 -7.27
CA LEU A 272 1.88 3.82 -6.65
C LEU A 272 0.43 4.28 -6.46
N ALA A 273 0.20 5.50 -5.97
CA ALA A 273 -1.16 6.03 -5.82
C ALA A 273 -1.85 6.14 -7.19
N ALA A 274 -1.15 6.60 -8.22
CA ALA A 274 -1.69 6.66 -9.58
C ALA A 274 -2.02 5.26 -10.11
N MET A 275 -1.17 4.24 -9.87
CA MET A 275 -1.43 2.86 -10.26
C MET A 275 -2.70 2.32 -9.58
N PHE A 276 -2.83 2.46 -8.26
CA PHE A 276 -4.02 2.01 -7.53
C PHE A 276 -5.29 2.77 -7.92
N ILE A 277 -5.21 4.08 -8.11
CA ILE A 277 -6.35 4.89 -8.54
C ILE A 277 -6.76 4.52 -9.97
N SER A 278 -5.82 4.32 -10.89
CA SER A 278 -6.14 3.92 -12.27
C SER A 278 -6.78 2.53 -12.32
N ALA A 279 -6.35 1.60 -11.49
CA ALA A 279 -6.95 0.27 -11.37
C ALA A 279 -8.43 0.35 -10.99
N THR A 280 -8.84 1.32 -10.17
CA THR A 280 -10.25 1.47 -9.77
C THR A 280 -11.18 1.84 -10.92
N PHE A 281 -10.69 2.50 -11.98
CA PHE A 281 -11.47 2.80 -13.17
C PHE A 281 -11.72 1.56 -14.02
N GLU A 282 -10.77 0.64 -14.06
CA GLU A 282 -10.88 -0.62 -14.77
C GLU A 282 -11.68 -1.64 -13.99
N PHE A 283 -11.50 -1.66 -12.69
CA PHE A 283 -11.90 -2.75 -11.82
C PHE A 283 -13.02 -2.41 -10.82
N GLY A 284 -13.44 -1.18 -10.76
CA GLY A 284 -14.67 -0.77 -10.13
C GLY A 284 -14.62 -0.65 -8.60
N LYS A 285 -15.81 -0.68 -8.00
CA LYS A 285 -16.02 -0.30 -6.58
C LYS A 285 -15.30 -1.17 -5.58
N LEU A 286 -15.21 -2.46 -5.83
CA LEU A 286 -14.62 -3.40 -4.88
C LEU A 286 -13.11 -3.14 -4.76
N ASP A 287 -12.48 -2.85 -5.89
CA ASP A 287 -11.08 -2.45 -5.94
C ASP A 287 -10.83 -1.13 -5.22
N LEU A 288 -11.67 -0.12 -5.48
CA LEU A 288 -11.62 1.16 -4.78
C LEU A 288 -11.72 0.99 -3.26
N ILE A 289 -12.64 0.16 -2.78
CA ILE A 289 -12.83 -0.11 -1.37
C ILE A 289 -11.58 -0.79 -0.81
N GLY A 290 -11.11 -1.86 -1.44
CA GLY A 290 -9.98 -2.64 -0.95
C GLY A 290 -8.68 -1.83 -0.90
N HIS A 291 -8.44 -0.97 -1.88
CA HIS A 291 -7.24 -0.14 -1.95
C HIS A 291 -7.32 1.19 -1.17
N ALA A 292 -8.50 1.61 -0.74
CA ALA A 292 -8.66 2.90 -0.04
C ALA A 292 -7.69 3.11 1.14
N PRO A 293 -7.44 2.11 2.02
CA PRO A 293 -6.49 2.27 3.13
C PRO A 293 -5.05 2.51 2.67
N ILE A 294 -4.58 1.83 1.62
CA ILE A 294 -3.22 2.03 1.13
C ILE A 294 -3.10 3.35 0.36
N VAL A 295 -4.10 3.72 -0.43
CA VAL A 295 -4.11 4.98 -1.18
C VAL A 295 -4.04 6.18 -0.24
N VAL A 296 -4.80 6.18 0.87
CA VAL A 296 -4.74 7.30 1.82
C VAL A 296 -3.40 7.39 2.54
N VAL A 297 -2.75 6.26 2.82
CA VAL A 297 -1.38 6.24 3.36
C VAL A 297 -0.38 6.80 2.34
N LEU A 298 -0.49 6.42 1.06
CA LEU A 298 0.35 6.98 0.00
C LEU A 298 0.16 8.49 -0.14
N LEU A 299 -1.07 9.00 -0.08
CA LEU A 299 -1.35 10.44 -0.08
C LEU A 299 -0.70 11.17 1.11
N ALA A 300 -0.73 10.57 2.29
CA ALA A 300 -0.03 11.11 3.46
C ALA A 300 1.50 11.12 3.27
N ILE A 301 2.08 10.08 2.65
CA ILE A 301 3.50 10.01 2.33
C ILE A 301 3.89 11.07 1.28
N ILE A 302 3.06 11.30 0.27
CA ILE A 302 3.27 12.35 -0.75
C ILE A 302 3.31 13.73 -0.07
N ALA A 303 2.50 13.94 0.95
CA ALA A 303 2.39 15.21 1.66
C ALA A 303 3.41 15.37 2.82
N ASP A 304 4.21 14.35 3.12
CA ASP A 304 5.22 14.38 4.18
C ASP A 304 6.41 15.25 3.76
N ASP A 305 6.57 16.42 4.39
CA ASP A 305 7.57 17.44 4.06
C ASP A 305 8.91 17.27 4.78
N ILE A 306 9.11 16.16 5.49
CA ILE A 306 10.38 15.90 6.21
C ILE A 306 11.55 15.81 5.24
N ARG A 307 12.58 16.57 5.56
CA ARG A 307 13.87 16.63 4.86
C ARG A 307 14.93 15.87 5.65
N LEU A 308 15.84 15.21 4.96
CA LEU A 308 17.06 14.73 5.57
C LEU A 308 18.05 15.91 5.71
N GLU A 309 18.56 16.12 6.90
CA GLU A 309 19.56 17.19 7.16
C GLU A 309 20.88 16.96 6.44
N GLN A 310 21.23 15.69 6.14
CA GLN A 310 22.46 15.32 5.45
C GLN A 310 22.14 14.50 4.19
N ARG A 311 22.21 15.17 3.05
CA ARG A 311 22.16 14.54 1.72
C ARG A 311 23.57 14.12 1.32
N THR A 312 23.98 12.94 1.68
CA THR A 312 25.28 12.43 1.30
C THR A 312 25.19 11.57 0.03
N ARG A 313 26.21 11.66 -0.84
CA ARG A 313 26.41 10.72 -1.96
C ARG A 313 26.39 9.26 -1.50
N ALA A 314 26.68 9.01 -0.23
CA ALA A 314 26.58 7.70 0.39
C ALA A 314 25.18 7.06 0.25
N PHE A 315 24.10 7.84 0.32
CA PHE A 315 22.74 7.30 0.12
C PHE A 315 22.50 6.83 -1.32
N ALA A 316 23.03 7.54 -2.32
CA ALA A 316 22.91 7.10 -3.71
C ALA A 316 23.71 5.81 -3.97
N ILE A 317 24.86 5.64 -3.33
CA ILE A 317 25.70 4.43 -3.45
C ILE A 317 25.08 3.28 -2.64
N ALA A 318 24.50 3.55 -1.47
CA ALA A 318 23.89 2.54 -0.63
C ALA A 318 22.55 2.00 -1.18
N ALA A 319 21.82 2.82 -1.96
CA ALA A 319 20.51 2.45 -2.48
C ALA A 319 20.49 1.14 -3.30
N PRO A 320 21.38 0.94 -4.30
CA PRO A 320 21.41 -0.29 -5.07
C PRO A 320 21.67 -1.53 -4.21
N LEU A 321 22.65 -1.43 -3.32
CA LEU A 321 22.99 -2.54 -2.42
C LEU A 321 21.82 -2.87 -1.50
N ALA A 322 21.23 -1.85 -0.87
CA ALA A 322 20.08 -2.05 0.02
C ALA A 322 18.86 -2.62 -0.74
N PHE A 323 18.61 -2.16 -1.97
CA PHE A 323 17.56 -2.71 -2.83
C PHE A 323 17.82 -4.17 -3.17
N CYS A 324 19.03 -4.52 -3.63
CA CYS A 324 19.37 -5.92 -3.94
C CYS A 324 19.28 -6.83 -2.70
N LEU A 325 19.72 -6.34 -1.53
CA LEU A 325 19.58 -7.09 -0.27
C LEU A 325 18.12 -7.25 0.15
N ALA A 326 17.29 -6.21 -0.03
CA ALA A 326 15.86 -6.31 0.23
C ALA A 326 15.19 -7.31 -0.73
N LEU A 327 15.49 -7.23 -2.03
CA LEU A 327 14.96 -8.15 -3.03
C LEU A 327 15.34 -9.61 -2.71
N ALA A 328 16.62 -9.87 -2.48
CA ALA A 328 17.10 -11.20 -2.10
C ALA A 328 16.47 -11.68 -0.78
N GLY A 329 16.38 -10.80 0.22
CA GLY A 329 15.80 -11.10 1.52
C GLY A 329 14.30 -11.45 1.44
N PHE A 330 13.52 -10.65 0.72
CA PHE A 330 12.09 -10.89 0.53
C PHE A 330 11.82 -12.15 -0.31
N LEU A 331 12.54 -12.36 -1.42
CA LEU A 331 12.44 -13.59 -2.21
C LEU A 331 12.77 -14.81 -1.35
N SER A 332 13.89 -14.78 -0.63
CA SER A 332 14.28 -15.89 0.25
C SER A 332 13.23 -16.13 1.34
N ALA A 333 12.75 -15.07 2.00
CA ALA A 333 11.75 -15.19 3.05
C ALA A 333 10.44 -15.79 2.51
N TYR A 334 10.00 -15.37 1.32
CA TYR A 334 8.79 -15.88 0.69
C TYR A 334 8.89 -17.38 0.41
N TYR A 335 9.91 -17.80 -0.32
CA TYR A 335 10.08 -19.21 -0.72
C TYR A 335 10.38 -20.11 0.46
N LEU A 336 11.21 -19.69 1.42
CA LEU A 336 11.51 -20.46 2.62
C LEU A 336 10.28 -20.59 3.53
N ALA A 337 9.51 -19.52 3.73
CA ALA A 337 8.28 -19.57 4.50
C ALA A 337 7.24 -20.47 3.84
N HIS A 338 7.09 -20.38 2.52
CA HIS A 338 6.18 -21.23 1.76
C HIS A 338 6.58 -22.71 1.86
N ALA A 339 7.85 -23.03 1.65
CA ALA A 339 8.35 -24.40 1.78
C ALA A 339 8.17 -24.95 3.20
N ALA A 340 8.41 -24.10 4.23
CA ALA A 340 8.26 -24.51 5.62
C ALA A 340 6.80 -24.77 6.04
N LEU A 341 5.86 -24.01 5.49
CA LEU A 341 4.44 -24.11 5.85
C LEU A 341 3.68 -25.14 5.02
N PHE A 342 4.03 -25.29 3.74
CA PHE A 342 3.27 -26.13 2.79
C PHE A 342 4.08 -27.31 2.23
N GLY A 343 5.37 -27.45 2.58
CA GLY A 343 6.21 -28.57 2.12
C GLY A 343 6.58 -28.50 0.63
N THR A 344 6.55 -27.31 0.02
CA THR A 344 6.82 -27.12 -1.41
C THR A 344 8.32 -27.09 -1.72
N GLN A 345 8.66 -27.28 -3.00
CA GLN A 345 10.05 -27.21 -3.47
C GLN A 345 10.45 -25.75 -3.73
N ILE A 346 11.70 -25.41 -3.45
CA ILE A 346 12.24 -24.06 -3.66
C ILE A 346 12.84 -23.92 -5.08
N LEU A 347 13.39 -25.01 -5.62
CA LEU A 347 14.05 -25.11 -6.94
C LEU A 347 13.24 -25.99 -7.86
#